data_967106d44d90984101acd1e1d2ef90e5
#
_entry.id   967106d44d90984101acd1e1d2ef90e5
#
_cell.length_a   1.000
_cell.length_b   1.000
_cell.length_c   1.000
_cell.angle_alpha   90.00
_cell.angle_beta   90.00
_cell.angle_gamma   90.00
#
_symmetry.space_group_name_H-M   'P 1'
#
loop_
_entity.id
_entity.type
_entity.pdbx_description
1 polymer ?
#
loop_
_entity_poly.entity_id
_entity_poly.type
_entity_poly.pdbx_seq_one_letter_code
_entity_poly.pdbx_strand_id
1 'polypeptide(L)'
;EMLRSLVGSEMCIRDRMYEVGVNYPEVELEIIPGVTAATGGAALLGAPLIHDFCLISLSDLLTPWEKIEARLLAAAQADFVVCLYNPSSKKRSDYLQKACDLMMQYKSPETVCGIVSYIGRDGEHYEVMNLKTLRDTKVDMFTTVWVGNSQTKEINGKMVTPRGYRNV
;
A
#
# COMPACT_ATOMS: atom_id res chain seq x y z
N GLU A 1 -33.76 -5.51 3.41
CA GLU A 1 -32.69 -5.98 4.32
C GLU A 1 -31.39 -5.37 3.85
N MET A 2 -30.87 -4.40 4.59
CA MET A 2 -29.67 -3.64 4.20
C MET A 2 -28.42 -4.49 4.48
N LEU A 3 -27.76 -4.99 3.47
CA LEU A 3 -26.45 -5.62 3.58
C LEU A 3 -25.40 -4.57 3.96
N ARG A 4 -25.01 -4.52 5.23
CA ARG A 4 -23.89 -3.68 5.69
C ARG A 4 -22.58 -4.30 5.21
N SER A 5 -21.91 -3.66 4.26
CA SER A 5 -20.57 -4.03 3.82
C SER A 5 -19.54 -3.75 4.91
N LEU A 6 -18.71 -4.75 5.21
CA LEU A 6 -17.58 -4.64 6.12
C LEU A 6 -16.43 -3.88 5.45
N VAL A 7 -15.93 -2.86 6.15
CA VAL A 7 -14.76 -2.04 5.76
C VAL A 7 -13.51 -2.93 5.70
N GLY A 8 -12.76 -2.88 4.59
CA GLY A 8 -11.42 -3.48 4.48
C GLY A 8 -11.15 -4.42 3.30
N SER A 9 -12.15 -5.01 2.68
CA SER A 9 -12.01 -5.85 1.47
C SER A 9 -12.70 -5.20 0.25
N GLU A 10 -12.78 -3.91 0.27
CA GLU A 10 -13.76 -3.10 -0.46
C GLU A 10 -13.65 -3.18 -1.98
N MET A 11 -12.46 -3.34 -2.53
CA MET A 11 -12.29 -3.30 -3.98
C MET A 11 -12.85 -4.56 -4.65
N CYS A 12 -12.59 -5.74 -4.08
CA CYS A 12 -13.04 -7.02 -4.64
C CYS A 12 -14.53 -7.34 -4.37
N ILE A 13 -15.18 -6.63 -3.46
CA ILE A 13 -16.60 -6.82 -3.17
C ILE A 13 -17.45 -5.89 -4.03
N ARG A 14 -17.03 -4.66 -4.22
CA ARG A 14 -17.77 -3.67 -4.99
C ARG A 14 -17.95 -4.07 -6.44
N ASP A 15 -16.86 -4.41 -7.14
CA ASP A 15 -16.91 -4.88 -8.51
C ASP A 15 -17.79 -6.12 -8.63
N ARG A 16 -17.63 -7.06 -7.71
CA ARG A 16 -18.47 -8.27 -7.69
C ARG A 16 -19.95 -7.98 -7.46
N MET A 17 -20.27 -7.01 -6.60
CA MET A 17 -21.66 -6.60 -6.38
C MET A 17 -22.27 -5.97 -7.62
N TYR A 18 -21.53 -5.17 -8.37
CA TYR A 18 -21.99 -4.62 -9.65
C TYR A 18 -22.15 -5.70 -10.72
N GLU A 19 -21.20 -6.64 -10.83
CA GLU A 19 -21.30 -7.77 -11.76
C GLU A 19 -22.55 -8.63 -11.49
N VAL A 20 -22.81 -8.96 -10.23
CA VAL A 20 -23.97 -9.76 -9.84
C VAL A 20 -25.26 -8.96 -9.94
N GLY A 21 -25.22 -7.67 -9.61
CA GLY A 21 -26.38 -6.76 -9.62
C GLY A 21 -27.06 -6.63 -10.97
N VAL A 22 -26.34 -6.89 -12.07
CA VAL A 22 -26.94 -6.93 -13.43
C VAL A 22 -28.11 -7.93 -13.52
N ASN A 23 -28.09 -8.99 -12.73
CA ASN A 23 -29.13 -10.02 -12.70
C ASN A 23 -30.30 -9.67 -11.75
N TYR A 24 -30.21 -8.56 -11.02
CA TYR A 24 -31.18 -8.12 -10.00
C TYR A 24 -31.50 -6.65 -10.17
N PRO A 25 -32.18 -6.24 -11.26
CA PRO A 25 -32.42 -4.84 -11.60
C PRO A 25 -33.31 -4.11 -10.58
N GLU A 26 -34.01 -4.85 -9.72
CA GLU A 26 -34.83 -4.33 -8.63
C GLU A 26 -34.02 -3.96 -7.38
N VAL A 27 -32.71 -4.30 -7.34
CA VAL A 27 -31.83 -4.02 -6.19
C VAL A 27 -31.03 -2.75 -6.47
N GLU A 28 -31.21 -1.73 -5.68
CA GLU A 28 -30.40 -0.52 -5.71
C GLU A 28 -29.08 -0.74 -4.93
N LEU A 29 -27.95 -0.43 -5.56
CA LEU A 29 -26.62 -0.54 -4.96
C LEU A 29 -26.09 0.87 -4.64
N GLU A 30 -25.98 1.19 -3.35
CA GLU A 30 -25.36 2.41 -2.87
C GLU A 30 -23.97 2.11 -2.28
N ILE A 31 -22.94 2.86 -2.72
CA ILE A 31 -21.59 2.77 -2.18
C ILE A 31 -21.32 3.94 -1.24
N ILE A 32 -21.12 3.62 0.03
CA ILE A 32 -20.69 4.60 1.03
C ILE A 32 -19.15 4.66 0.99
N PRO A 33 -18.54 5.83 0.71
CA PRO A 33 -17.10 5.95 0.67
C PRO A 33 -16.47 5.80 2.06
N GLY A 34 -15.25 5.27 2.09
CA GLY A 34 -14.46 5.11 3.31
C GLY A 34 -13.00 5.53 3.12
N VAL A 35 -12.26 5.64 4.22
CA VAL A 35 -10.82 5.92 4.20
C VAL A 35 -10.06 4.65 3.89
N THR A 36 -9.22 4.67 2.85
CA THR A 36 -8.40 3.50 2.51
C THR A 36 -7.23 3.34 3.47
N ALA A 37 -6.73 2.11 3.64
CA ALA A 37 -5.54 1.85 4.43
C ALA A 37 -4.32 2.64 3.94
N ALA A 38 -4.22 2.93 2.63
CA ALA A 38 -3.14 3.73 2.05
C ALA A 38 -3.09 5.14 2.63
N THR A 39 -4.22 5.81 2.76
CA THR A 39 -4.29 7.18 3.31
C THR A 39 -4.38 7.19 4.84
N GLY A 40 -5.11 6.23 5.43
CA GLY A 40 -5.19 6.09 6.89
C GLY A 40 -3.84 5.79 7.53
N GLY A 41 -3.10 4.81 6.99
CA GLY A 41 -1.76 4.48 7.49
C GLY A 41 -0.72 5.57 7.16
N ALA A 42 -0.85 6.25 6.03
CA ALA A 42 0.01 7.39 5.72
C ALA A 42 -0.07 8.50 6.76
N ALA A 43 -1.26 8.75 7.32
CA ALA A 43 -1.45 9.72 8.39
C ALA A 43 -0.70 9.34 9.69
N LEU A 44 -0.58 8.05 9.98
CA LEU A 44 0.21 7.55 11.11
C LEU A 44 1.72 7.69 10.87
N LEU A 45 2.17 7.40 9.65
CA LEU A 45 3.57 7.55 9.25
C LEU A 45 4.01 9.01 9.15
N GLY A 46 3.11 9.94 8.84
CA GLY A 46 3.40 11.36 8.66
C GLY A 46 2.79 11.91 7.37
N ALA A 47 3.61 12.23 6.36
CA ALA A 47 3.16 12.78 5.08
C ALA A 47 3.91 12.13 3.90
N PRO A 48 3.85 10.80 3.72
CA PRO A 48 4.61 10.12 2.66
C PRO A 48 4.03 10.33 1.26
N LEU A 49 2.73 10.60 1.12
CA LEU A 49 1.98 10.57 -0.15
C LEU A 49 1.92 11.92 -0.88
N ILE A 50 2.92 12.76 -0.71
CA ILE A 50 3.00 14.02 -1.48
C ILE A 50 3.49 13.74 -2.90
N HIS A 51 3.05 14.54 -3.87
CA HIS A 51 3.22 14.35 -5.31
C HIS A 51 2.46 13.10 -5.80
N ASP A 52 3.15 12.26 -6.57
CA ASP A 52 2.56 11.10 -7.19
C ASP A 52 2.84 9.84 -6.37
N PHE A 53 1.82 9.06 -6.15
CA PHE A 53 1.95 7.76 -5.51
C PHE A 53 1.12 6.71 -6.26
N CYS A 54 1.50 5.47 -6.11
CA CYS A 54 0.73 4.35 -6.63
C CYS A 54 0.46 3.31 -5.54
N LEU A 55 -0.61 2.54 -5.73
CA LEU A 55 -1.02 1.45 -4.86
C LEU A 55 -0.90 0.15 -5.63
N ILE A 56 -0.09 -0.78 -5.13
CA ILE A 56 0.16 -2.08 -5.76
C ILE A 56 -0.15 -3.19 -4.75
N SER A 57 -1.00 -4.11 -5.15
CA SER A 57 -1.23 -5.34 -4.36
C SER A 57 -0.21 -6.41 -4.77
N LEU A 58 0.45 -7.02 -3.78
CA LEU A 58 1.35 -8.15 -3.99
C LEU A 58 0.60 -9.49 -4.04
N SER A 59 -0.73 -9.49 -4.07
CA SER A 59 -1.51 -10.70 -4.20
C SER A 59 -1.53 -11.21 -5.64
N ASP A 60 -0.97 -12.40 -5.84
CA ASP A 60 -0.97 -13.11 -7.12
C ASP A 60 -2.19 -14.02 -7.34
N LEU A 61 -3.21 -13.90 -6.47
CA LEU A 61 -4.38 -14.78 -6.52
C LEU A 61 -5.18 -14.64 -7.84
N LEU A 62 -5.31 -13.39 -8.32
CA LEU A 62 -6.04 -13.06 -9.56
C LEU A 62 -5.17 -12.31 -10.58
N THR A 63 -3.92 -11.99 -10.23
CA THR A 63 -2.99 -11.25 -11.08
C THR A 63 -1.67 -12.02 -11.14
N PRO A 64 -1.20 -12.44 -12.33
CA PRO A 64 0.09 -13.12 -12.46
C PRO A 64 1.24 -12.29 -11.88
N TRP A 65 2.22 -12.97 -11.26
CA TRP A 65 3.35 -12.31 -10.61
C TRP A 65 4.14 -11.42 -11.57
N GLU A 66 4.33 -11.86 -12.81
CA GLU A 66 5.04 -11.11 -13.85
C GLU A 66 4.41 -9.72 -14.10
N LYS A 67 3.08 -9.63 -13.94
CA LYS A 67 2.37 -8.36 -14.07
C LYS A 67 2.56 -7.45 -12.84
N ILE A 68 2.66 -8.04 -11.66
CA ILE A 68 2.98 -7.32 -10.42
C ILE A 68 4.42 -6.79 -10.50
N GLU A 69 5.36 -7.63 -10.92
CA GLU A 69 6.77 -7.28 -11.15
C GLU A 69 6.92 -6.10 -12.11
N ALA A 70 6.27 -6.15 -13.27
CA ALA A 70 6.31 -5.07 -14.24
C ALA A 70 5.80 -3.74 -13.66
N ARG A 71 4.75 -3.77 -12.81
CA ARG A 71 4.22 -2.59 -12.12
C ARG A 71 5.19 -2.03 -11.09
N LEU A 72 5.85 -2.92 -10.30
CA LEU A 72 6.85 -2.54 -9.30
C LEU A 72 8.05 -1.85 -9.96
N LEU A 73 8.57 -2.44 -11.05
CA LEU A 73 9.69 -1.88 -11.80
C LEU A 73 9.33 -0.52 -12.41
N ALA A 74 8.18 -0.40 -13.07
CA ALA A 74 7.72 0.86 -13.65
C ALA A 74 7.55 1.96 -12.60
N ALA A 75 6.95 1.64 -11.44
CA ALA A 75 6.76 2.57 -10.34
C ALA A 75 8.10 3.01 -9.72
N ALA A 76 9.04 2.08 -9.56
CA ALA A 76 10.37 2.37 -9.03
C ALA A 76 11.20 3.23 -9.99
N GLN A 77 11.16 2.93 -11.29
CA GLN A 77 11.85 3.68 -12.34
C GLN A 77 11.30 5.10 -12.47
N ALA A 78 9.98 5.28 -12.36
CA ALA A 78 9.33 6.59 -12.42
C ALA A 78 9.39 7.37 -11.09
N ASP A 79 10.08 6.84 -10.09
CA ASP A 79 10.27 7.44 -8.77
C ASP A 79 8.97 7.75 -8.00
N PHE A 80 7.93 6.94 -8.19
CA PHE A 80 6.71 7.05 -7.39
C PHE A 80 6.94 6.68 -5.92
N VAL A 81 6.17 7.29 -5.02
CA VAL A 81 5.93 6.69 -3.71
C VAL A 81 5.01 5.48 -3.92
N VAL A 82 5.39 4.32 -3.39
CA VAL A 82 4.66 3.07 -3.61
C VAL A 82 4.02 2.60 -2.32
N CYS A 83 2.70 2.41 -2.33
CA CYS A 83 1.97 1.77 -1.25
C CYS A 83 1.69 0.31 -1.61
N LEU A 84 2.16 -0.64 -0.80
CA LEU A 84 2.01 -2.07 -1.04
C LEU A 84 0.95 -2.67 -0.13
N TYR A 85 -0.03 -3.33 -0.76
CA TYR A 85 -1.04 -4.13 -0.07
C TYR A 85 -0.71 -5.61 -0.17
N ASN A 86 -1.18 -6.38 0.81
CA ASN A 86 -0.99 -7.82 0.90
C ASN A 86 0.49 -8.23 0.83
N PRO A 87 1.38 -7.60 1.64
CA PRO A 87 2.82 -7.80 1.52
C PRO A 87 3.25 -9.21 1.89
N SER A 88 2.44 -9.94 2.66
CA SER A 88 2.72 -11.31 3.07
C SER A 88 1.46 -12.11 3.32
N SER A 89 1.58 -13.42 3.18
CA SER A 89 0.59 -14.41 3.62
C SER A 89 1.30 -15.74 3.92
N LYS A 90 0.58 -16.71 4.49
CA LYS A 90 1.15 -18.05 4.78
C LYS A 90 1.81 -18.73 3.57
N LYS A 91 1.30 -18.48 2.36
CA LYS A 91 1.83 -19.05 1.10
C LYS A 91 2.79 -18.12 0.36
N ARG A 92 2.93 -16.86 0.78
CA ARG A 92 3.65 -15.77 0.09
C ARG A 92 4.49 -14.98 1.09
N SER A 93 5.32 -15.69 1.85
CA SER A 93 6.15 -15.08 2.91
C SER A 93 7.33 -14.28 2.36
N ASP A 94 7.74 -14.50 1.10
CA ASP A 94 8.89 -13.90 0.42
C ASP A 94 8.52 -12.77 -0.57
N TYR A 95 7.23 -12.43 -0.71
CA TYR A 95 6.79 -11.47 -1.73
C TYR A 95 7.23 -10.04 -1.44
N LEU A 96 7.25 -9.63 -0.16
CA LEU A 96 7.80 -8.32 0.21
C LEU A 96 9.30 -8.27 -0.12
N GLN A 97 10.07 -9.32 0.19
CA GLN A 97 11.48 -9.41 -0.14
C GLN A 97 11.72 -9.28 -1.64
N LYS A 98 10.99 -10.04 -2.47
CA LYS A 98 11.06 -9.94 -3.94
C LYS A 98 10.70 -8.54 -4.45
N ALA A 99 9.65 -7.93 -3.90
CA ALA A 99 9.26 -6.58 -4.28
C ALA A 99 10.34 -5.55 -3.95
N CYS A 100 10.98 -5.65 -2.77
CA CYS A 100 12.10 -4.79 -2.40
C CYS A 100 13.30 -5.00 -3.33
N ASP A 101 13.66 -6.26 -3.65
CA ASP A 101 14.77 -6.57 -4.56
C ASP A 101 14.55 -5.98 -5.96
N LEU A 102 13.31 -6.06 -6.48
CA LEU A 102 12.94 -5.44 -7.75
C LEU A 102 13.04 -3.91 -7.70
N MET A 103 12.50 -3.29 -6.65
CA MET A 103 12.54 -1.83 -6.52
C MET A 103 13.95 -1.28 -6.30
N MET A 104 14.85 -2.03 -5.65
CA MET A 104 16.25 -1.64 -5.47
C MET A 104 17.07 -1.60 -6.77
N GLN A 105 16.54 -2.06 -7.90
CA GLN A 105 17.17 -1.84 -9.21
C GLN A 105 17.16 -0.36 -9.62
N TYR A 106 16.22 0.44 -9.07
CA TYR A 106 16.04 1.86 -9.41
C TYR A 106 16.07 2.78 -8.18
N LYS A 107 15.73 2.26 -7.00
CA LYS A 107 15.71 3.01 -5.74
C LYS A 107 16.93 2.66 -4.89
N SER A 108 17.41 3.65 -4.13
CA SER A 108 18.51 3.43 -3.19
C SER A 108 18.10 2.46 -2.08
N PRO A 109 18.99 1.57 -1.61
CA PRO A 109 18.79 0.80 -0.40
C PRO A 109 18.45 1.64 0.84
N GLU A 110 18.89 2.91 0.86
CA GLU A 110 18.62 3.88 1.94
C GLU A 110 17.31 4.66 1.75
N THR A 111 16.54 4.36 0.69
CA THR A 111 15.21 4.98 0.50
C THR A 111 14.35 4.77 1.75
N VAL A 112 13.80 5.87 2.29
CA VAL A 112 12.95 5.81 3.48
C VAL A 112 11.65 5.09 3.17
N CYS A 113 11.32 4.14 4.01
CA CYS A 113 10.13 3.30 3.95
C CYS A 113 9.38 3.33 5.28
N GLY A 114 8.15 2.90 5.28
CA GLY A 114 7.37 2.74 6.49
C GLY A 114 6.41 1.55 6.40
N ILE A 115 6.10 0.99 7.54
CA ILE A 115 5.04 -0.02 7.69
C ILE A 115 4.04 0.46 8.72
N VAL A 116 2.78 0.11 8.52
CA VAL A 116 1.72 0.26 9.52
C VAL A 116 0.94 -1.03 9.58
N SER A 117 0.81 -1.56 10.78
CA SER A 117 0.06 -2.78 11.06
C SER A 117 -1.19 -2.45 11.85
N TYR A 118 -2.25 -3.22 11.59
CA TYR A 118 -3.55 -3.15 12.30
C TYR A 118 -4.21 -1.77 12.26
N ILE A 119 -4.12 -1.04 11.13
CA ILE A 119 -4.67 0.32 10.96
C ILE A 119 -6.13 0.36 11.43
N GLY A 120 -6.43 1.25 12.39
CA GLY A 120 -7.75 1.44 12.98
C GLY A 120 -8.24 0.27 13.86
N ARG A 121 -7.33 -0.57 14.36
CA ARG A 121 -7.62 -1.75 15.20
C ARG A 121 -6.76 -1.78 16.45
N ASP A 122 -7.13 -2.63 17.40
CA ASP A 122 -6.28 -2.89 18.57
C ASP A 122 -4.93 -3.45 18.12
N GLY A 123 -3.84 -2.91 18.69
CA GLY A 123 -2.48 -3.25 18.29
C GLY A 123 -1.93 -2.42 17.12
N GLU A 124 -2.62 -1.34 16.71
CA GLU A 124 -2.10 -0.41 15.70
C GLU A 124 -0.70 0.08 16.07
N HIS A 125 0.24 -0.10 15.16
CA HIS A 125 1.61 0.41 15.31
C HIS A 125 2.22 0.72 13.96
N TYR A 126 3.24 1.58 13.95
CA TYR A 126 4.00 1.92 12.75
C TYR A 126 5.50 1.92 13.05
N GLU A 127 6.28 1.68 12.01
CA GLU A 127 7.73 1.79 12.02
C GLU A 127 8.21 2.50 10.75
N VAL A 128 9.27 3.31 10.89
CA VAL A 128 9.99 3.94 9.77
C VAL A 128 11.37 3.29 9.69
N MET A 129 11.79 2.95 8.47
CA MET A 129 13.04 2.23 8.20
C MET A 129 13.53 2.53 6.77
N ASN A 130 14.69 2.02 6.38
CA ASN A 130 15.12 2.07 4.99
C ASN A 130 14.70 0.83 4.20
N LEU A 131 14.80 0.90 2.86
CA LEU A 131 14.38 -0.15 1.94
C LEU A 131 15.15 -1.47 2.16
N LYS A 132 16.43 -1.37 2.50
CA LYS A 132 17.26 -2.54 2.83
C LYS A 132 16.76 -3.27 4.08
N THR A 133 16.39 -2.53 5.12
CA THR A 133 15.83 -3.11 6.35
C THR A 133 14.43 -3.67 6.10
N LEU A 134 13.60 -2.95 5.33
CA LEU A 134 12.25 -3.39 4.97
C LEU A 134 12.26 -4.76 4.27
N ARG A 135 13.26 -4.99 3.39
CA ARG A 135 13.43 -6.23 2.66
C ARG A 135 13.44 -7.46 3.57
N ASP A 136 14.06 -7.35 4.73
CA ASP A 136 14.25 -8.45 5.67
C ASP A 136 13.25 -8.42 6.84
N THR A 137 12.34 -7.41 6.84
CA THR A 137 11.32 -7.24 7.86
C THR A 137 10.18 -8.26 7.67
N LYS A 138 9.81 -8.93 8.76
CA LYS A 138 8.66 -9.83 8.76
C LYS A 138 7.37 -9.03 8.94
N VAL A 139 6.46 -9.20 8.02
CA VAL A 139 5.13 -8.56 8.01
C VAL A 139 4.03 -9.62 7.85
N ASP A 140 2.82 -9.25 8.22
CA ASP A 140 1.64 -10.09 8.06
C ASP A 140 0.65 -9.49 7.04
N MET A 141 -0.50 -10.13 6.91
CA MET A 141 -1.56 -9.69 5.99
C MET A 141 -2.30 -8.42 6.46
N PHE A 142 -2.12 -8.00 7.71
CA PHE A 142 -2.71 -6.78 8.28
C PHE A 142 -1.76 -5.58 8.21
N THR A 143 -0.62 -5.76 7.57
CA THR A 143 0.39 -4.74 7.38
C THR A 143 0.25 -4.10 6.01
N THR A 144 0.32 -2.77 5.97
CA THR A 144 0.46 -1.97 4.75
C THR A 144 1.85 -1.35 4.74
N VAL A 145 2.48 -1.30 3.58
CA VAL A 145 3.87 -0.87 3.42
C VAL A 145 3.93 0.35 2.52
N TRP A 146 4.79 1.31 2.84
CA TRP A 146 5.10 2.47 1.99
C TRP A 146 6.59 2.49 1.68
N VAL A 147 6.92 2.60 0.40
CA VAL A 147 8.27 2.82 -0.10
C VAL A 147 8.34 4.23 -0.66
N GLY A 148 9.20 5.06 -0.11
CA GLY A 148 9.36 6.44 -0.52
C GLY A 148 9.95 6.61 -1.91
N ASN A 149 10.07 7.86 -2.33
CA ASN A 149 10.78 8.27 -3.54
C ASN A 149 12.14 8.91 -3.17
N SER A 150 12.86 9.42 -4.16
CA SER A 150 14.18 10.05 -3.97
C SER A 150 14.17 11.27 -3.05
N GLN A 151 12.99 11.89 -2.83
CA GLN A 151 12.83 13.07 -1.98
C GLN A 151 12.33 12.74 -0.57
N THR A 152 11.88 11.52 -0.34
CA THR A 152 11.34 11.09 0.96
C THR A 152 12.42 11.09 2.02
N LYS A 153 12.10 11.66 3.18
CA LYS A 153 13.02 11.80 4.33
C LYS A 153 12.33 11.31 5.59
N GLU A 154 13.15 10.89 6.54
CA GLU A 154 12.72 10.74 7.92
C GLU A 154 12.90 12.08 8.65
N ILE A 155 11.83 12.60 9.23
CA ILE A 155 11.80 13.84 9.98
C ILE A 155 11.12 13.58 11.33
N ASN A 156 11.86 13.66 12.42
CA ASN A 156 11.37 13.41 13.79
C ASN A 156 10.62 12.05 13.91
N GLY A 157 11.19 10.99 13.35
CA GLY A 157 10.61 9.65 13.38
C GLY A 157 9.38 9.47 12.48
N LYS A 158 9.15 10.41 11.57
CA LYS A 158 8.05 10.35 10.58
C LYS A 158 8.58 10.28 9.16
N MET A 159 7.87 9.55 8.32
CA MET A 159 8.12 9.45 6.88
C MET A 159 7.46 10.64 6.18
N VAL A 160 8.26 11.49 5.56
CA VAL A 160 7.77 12.72 4.90
C VAL A 160 8.37 12.83 3.50
N THR A 161 7.53 13.08 2.51
CA THR A 161 7.94 13.45 1.16
C THR A 161 7.70 14.95 0.98
N PRO A 162 8.75 15.82 1.04
CA PRO A 162 8.57 17.25 0.96
C PRO A 162 8.07 17.68 -0.42
N ARG A 163 7.15 18.65 -0.46
CA ARG A 163 6.64 19.19 -1.73
C ARG A 163 7.62 20.19 -2.41
N GLY A 164 8.73 20.52 -1.74
CA GLY A 164 9.73 21.41 -2.29
C GLY A 164 9.35 22.90 -2.20
N TYR A 165 8.56 23.28 -1.20
CA TYR A 165 8.31 24.70 -0.92
C TYR A 165 9.64 25.41 -0.68
N ARG A 166 9.87 26.53 -1.40
CA ARG A 166 11.02 27.41 -1.20
C ARG A 166 10.71 28.33 -0.02
N ASN A 167 11.64 28.48 0.93
CA ASN A 167 11.56 29.36 2.10
C ASN A 167 10.72 28.85 3.29
N VAL A 168 10.93 27.59 3.67
CA VAL A 168 10.53 27.11 5.00
C VAL A 168 11.77 26.84 5.82
#